data_69077273508b02c1684098b05a5f78cf
#
_entry.id   69077273508b02c1684098b05a5f78cf
#
_cell.length_a   1.000
_cell.length_b   1.000
_cell.length_c   1.000
_cell.angle_alpha   90.00
_cell.angle_beta   90.00
_cell.angle_gamma   90.00
#
_symmetry.space_group_name_H-M   'P 1'
#
loop_
_entity.id
_entity.type
_entity.pdbx_description
1 polymer ?
#
loop_
_entity_poly.entity_id
_entity_poly.type
_entity_poly.pdbx_seq_one_letter_code
_entity_poly.pdbx_strand_id
1 'polypeptide(L)'
;MSEYRFDQIAINSTEKKKPEESDKYTYIGLEHLDSMDLEVHRWGSEVAPKGEKLLMKKGDVLFGKRRAYQKKVAIAPFDGIFSAHGMVLRPNEKIVDKDFFPLFISSDYFLDAAIKISVGSLSPTINWRDLRELKFCLPDLETQRKLAKVLWAINATMQKYKILLAKTDELVKSQFIELFGLVDENPYEFPRVPITEVCDFQGGSQPPKKDWIKKEKDGYIRMLQIRDFTQSEKDNIEYVKITNSIKTCKEEDVLIGRYGASVGKILTGLSGAYNVAIMKSIPDLSKLNRTYLRYYFLSDEFQGYVLSVSASRAAQAGFSKEDLNRMQILLAPIELQKQFERLVVQSDKSKFELNRAFDELTATYKQIIKDNLG
;
A
#
# COMPACT_ATOMS: atom_id res chain seq x y z
N MET A 1 12.87 -28.47 21.73
CA MET A 1 11.74 -27.53 21.92
C MET A 1 10.99 -27.87 23.18
N SER A 2 10.55 -26.85 23.94
CA SER A 2 9.74 -27.02 25.15
C SER A 2 8.43 -26.26 25.01
N GLU A 3 7.34 -26.84 25.52
CA GLU A 3 6.00 -26.23 25.46
C GLU A 3 5.81 -25.31 26.70
N TYR A 4 5.35 -24.10 26.44
CA TYR A 4 5.04 -23.10 27.46
C TYR A 4 3.67 -22.47 27.21
N ARG A 5 2.97 -22.15 28.30
CA ARG A 5 1.79 -21.27 28.18
C ARG A 5 2.24 -19.85 27.88
N PHE A 6 1.39 -19.09 27.22
CA PHE A 6 1.75 -17.73 26.78
C PHE A 6 2.01 -16.78 27.97
N ASP A 7 1.32 -16.94 29.11
CA ASP A 7 1.59 -16.15 30.32
C ASP A 7 2.94 -16.48 30.99
N GLN A 8 3.58 -17.59 30.63
CA GLN A 8 4.95 -17.89 31.00
C GLN A 8 5.96 -17.22 30.07
N ILE A 9 5.59 -17.05 28.78
CA ILE A 9 6.45 -16.47 27.74
C ILE A 9 6.43 -14.94 27.82
N ALA A 10 5.26 -14.34 28.05
CA ALA A 10 5.02 -12.90 27.95
C ALA A 10 4.30 -12.33 29.17
N ILE A 11 4.70 -11.13 29.52
CA ILE A 11 4.03 -10.30 30.53
C ILE A 11 3.16 -9.27 29.79
N ASN A 12 1.87 -9.24 30.07
CA ASN A 12 0.97 -8.20 29.58
C ASN A 12 1.00 -7.00 30.55
N SER A 13 1.62 -5.90 30.15
CA SER A 13 1.62 -4.67 30.93
C SER A 13 0.23 -4.04 30.89
N THR A 14 -0.38 -3.85 32.05
CA THR A 14 -1.70 -3.23 32.21
C THR A 14 -1.63 -1.81 32.78
N GLU A 15 -0.42 -1.27 32.91
CA GLU A 15 -0.20 0.09 33.38
C GLU A 15 -0.88 1.09 32.45
N LYS A 16 -1.65 2.03 33.02
CA LYS A 16 -2.42 3.00 32.26
C LYS A 16 -2.15 4.42 32.74
N LYS A 17 -2.33 5.34 31.82
CA LYS A 17 -2.31 6.78 32.06
C LYS A 17 -3.54 7.42 31.44
N LYS A 18 -4.13 8.43 32.13
CA LYS A 18 -5.05 9.37 31.52
C LYS A 18 -4.20 10.37 30.72
N PRO A 19 -4.37 10.49 29.40
CA PRO A 19 -3.50 11.33 28.59
C PRO A 19 -3.59 12.81 28.97
N GLU A 20 -2.46 13.48 28.95
CA GLU A 20 -2.29 14.94 29.03
C GLU A 20 -2.01 15.51 27.63
N GLU A 21 -2.02 16.82 27.47
CA GLU A 21 -1.81 17.48 26.17
C GLU A 21 -0.44 17.14 25.56
N SER A 22 0.60 16.96 26.39
CA SER A 22 1.94 16.55 25.94
C SER A 22 2.01 15.14 25.37
N ASP A 23 1.10 14.24 25.78
CA ASP A 23 1.11 12.85 25.34
C ASP A 23 0.72 12.68 23.86
N LYS A 24 0.12 13.71 23.24
CA LYS A 24 -0.18 13.69 21.81
C LYS A 24 1.05 13.48 20.93
N TYR A 25 2.23 13.86 21.38
CA TYR A 25 3.49 13.71 20.64
C TYR A 25 4.11 12.31 20.78
N THR A 26 3.71 11.55 21.79
CA THR A 26 4.23 10.19 22.08
C THR A 26 3.14 9.13 22.08
N TYR A 27 2.01 9.41 21.41
CA TYR A 27 0.91 8.49 21.24
C TYR A 27 1.13 7.56 20.04
N ILE A 28 0.95 6.26 20.26
CA ILE A 28 0.85 5.26 19.20
C ILE A 28 -0.55 4.63 19.23
N GLY A 29 -1.31 4.80 18.13
CA GLY A 29 -2.58 4.15 17.88
C GLY A 29 -2.42 2.92 16.99
N LEU A 30 -3.49 2.10 16.83
CA LEU A 30 -3.46 0.98 15.88
C LEU A 30 -3.34 1.45 14.42
N GLU A 31 -3.71 2.69 14.13
CA GLU A 31 -3.54 3.36 12.83
C GLU A 31 -2.08 3.60 12.47
N HIS A 32 -1.19 3.64 13.47
CA HIS A 32 0.24 3.86 13.30
C HIS A 32 1.03 2.57 13.09
N LEU A 33 0.41 1.41 13.36
CA LEU A 33 1.02 0.11 13.14
C LEU A 33 0.68 -0.40 11.75
N ASP A 34 1.70 -0.75 10.99
CA ASP A 34 1.55 -1.40 9.69
C ASP A 34 1.55 -2.93 9.85
N SER A 35 0.81 -3.63 8.99
CA SER A 35 0.79 -5.09 8.98
C SER A 35 2.14 -5.63 8.52
N MET A 36 2.67 -6.63 9.22
CA MET A 36 3.95 -7.27 8.91
C MET A 36 5.15 -6.31 8.94
N ASP A 37 5.07 -5.24 9.74
CA ASP A 37 6.17 -4.32 9.97
C ASP A 37 6.37 -4.12 11.47
N LEU A 38 7.58 -4.43 11.95
CA LEU A 38 7.94 -4.29 13.36
C LEU A 38 8.39 -2.88 13.73
N GLU A 39 8.59 -2.01 12.74
CA GLU A 39 8.97 -0.62 12.95
C GLU A 39 7.74 0.29 12.93
N VAL A 40 7.76 1.32 13.78
CA VAL A 40 6.74 2.37 13.81
C VAL A 40 7.27 3.58 13.07
N HIS A 41 6.68 3.89 11.92
CA HIS A 41 7.14 4.99 11.06
C HIS A 41 6.39 6.30 11.26
N ARG A 42 5.25 6.26 11.96
CA ARG A 42 4.40 7.43 12.24
C ARG A 42 3.75 7.30 13.63
N TRP A 43 3.57 8.40 14.30
CA TRP A 43 2.97 8.46 15.64
C TRP A 43 2.39 9.86 15.90
N GLY A 44 1.79 10.02 17.06
CA GLY A 44 1.21 11.29 17.47
C GLY A 44 -0.25 11.45 17.09
N SER A 45 -0.85 12.53 17.49
CA SER A 45 -2.21 12.94 17.18
C SER A 45 -2.33 14.47 17.22
N GLU A 46 -3.32 15.05 16.51
CA GLU A 46 -3.54 16.49 16.51
C GLU A 46 -3.94 17.02 17.89
N VAL A 47 -4.72 16.23 18.62
CA VAL A 47 -5.20 16.51 19.97
C VAL A 47 -4.88 15.35 20.91
N ALA A 48 -4.85 15.63 22.23
CA ALA A 48 -4.62 14.58 23.22
C ALA A 48 -5.66 13.46 23.09
N PRO A 49 -5.25 12.16 23.02
CA PRO A 49 -6.17 11.04 22.87
C PRO A 49 -7.11 10.93 24.08
N LYS A 50 -8.40 10.75 23.83
CA LYS A 50 -9.40 10.63 24.90
C LYS A 50 -9.37 9.24 25.58
N GLY A 51 -9.70 9.22 26.88
CA GLY A 51 -9.78 8.01 27.70
C GLY A 51 -8.41 7.43 28.05
N GLU A 52 -8.37 6.51 29.01
CA GLU A 52 -7.12 5.86 29.45
C GLU A 52 -6.40 5.17 28.30
N LYS A 53 -5.08 5.27 28.30
CA LYS A 53 -4.16 4.62 27.37
C LYS A 53 -3.19 3.73 28.14
N LEU A 54 -2.66 2.72 27.49
CA LEU A 54 -1.59 1.87 28.05
C LEU A 54 -0.28 2.65 28.05
N LEU A 55 0.47 2.52 29.15
CA LEU A 55 1.86 2.99 29.18
C LEU A 55 2.74 1.98 28.44
N MET A 56 3.62 2.49 27.59
CA MET A 56 4.63 1.71 26.87
C MET A 56 6.01 2.27 27.17
N LYS A 57 7.00 1.39 27.19
CA LYS A 57 8.43 1.73 27.27
C LYS A 57 9.10 1.36 25.95
N LYS A 58 10.18 2.07 25.62
CA LYS A 58 11.02 1.73 24.47
C LYS A 58 11.42 0.25 24.51
N GLY A 59 11.17 -0.46 23.40
CA GLY A 59 11.43 -1.89 23.27
C GLY A 59 10.24 -2.79 23.61
N ASP A 60 9.18 -2.28 24.23
CA ASP A 60 7.95 -3.05 24.46
C ASP A 60 7.34 -3.48 23.10
N VAL A 61 6.75 -4.69 23.05
CA VAL A 61 6.03 -5.15 21.87
C VAL A 61 4.59 -4.68 21.95
N LEU A 62 4.18 -3.91 20.94
CA LEU A 62 2.85 -3.37 20.76
C LEU A 62 2.04 -4.32 19.90
N PHE A 63 1.02 -4.94 20.46
CA PHE A 63 0.18 -5.92 19.79
C PHE A 63 -1.24 -5.39 19.60
N GLY A 64 -1.70 -5.30 18.34
CA GLY A 64 -3.05 -4.86 17.99
C GLY A 64 -4.08 -5.96 18.27
N LYS A 65 -4.74 -5.94 19.44
CA LYS A 65 -5.72 -6.97 19.81
C LYS A 65 -7.08 -6.84 19.08
N ARG A 66 -7.45 -5.65 18.63
CA ARG A 66 -8.70 -5.39 17.91
C ARG A 66 -8.49 -5.49 16.40
N ARG A 67 -9.42 -6.10 15.67
CA ARG A 67 -9.28 -6.48 14.26
C ARG A 67 -8.02 -7.32 14.05
N ALA A 68 -7.90 -8.38 14.83
CA ALA A 68 -6.72 -9.24 14.91
C ALA A 68 -6.24 -9.75 13.55
N TYR A 69 -7.15 -9.93 12.59
CA TYR A 69 -6.83 -10.32 11.20
C TYR A 69 -5.89 -9.33 10.47
N GLN A 70 -5.76 -8.10 10.97
CA GLN A 70 -4.81 -7.12 10.41
C GLN A 70 -3.35 -7.42 10.79
N LYS A 71 -3.10 -8.39 11.68
CA LYS A 71 -1.75 -8.85 12.08
C LYS A 71 -0.79 -7.70 12.44
N LYS A 72 -1.25 -6.74 13.24
CA LYS A 72 -0.50 -5.53 13.61
C LYS A 72 0.34 -5.78 14.85
N VAL A 73 1.66 -5.79 14.68
CA VAL A 73 2.68 -5.93 15.75
C VAL A 73 3.82 -4.97 15.45
N ALA A 74 4.29 -4.23 16.45
CA ALA A 74 5.45 -3.37 16.31
C ALA A 74 6.21 -3.24 17.63
N ILE A 75 7.43 -2.69 17.58
CA ILE A 75 8.24 -2.39 18.75
C ILE A 75 8.10 -0.91 19.06
N ALA A 76 7.88 -0.58 20.34
CA ALA A 76 7.80 0.81 20.78
C ALA A 76 9.15 1.52 20.58
N PRO A 77 9.22 2.60 19.79
CA PRO A 77 10.48 3.30 19.50
C PRO A 77 10.93 4.23 20.64
N PHE A 78 10.03 4.57 21.56
CA PHE A 78 10.22 5.48 22.68
C PHE A 78 9.25 5.17 23.82
N ASP A 79 9.44 5.81 24.98
CA ASP A 79 8.50 5.77 26.09
C ASP A 79 7.31 6.68 25.81
N GLY A 80 6.09 6.17 26.02
CA GLY A 80 4.88 6.95 25.69
C GLY A 80 3.60 6.20 26.03
N ILE A 81 2.54 6.49 25.28
CA ILE A 81 1.22 5.88 25.46
C ILE A 81 0.77 5.13 24.22
N PHE A 82 0.17 3.95 24.44
CA PHE A 82 -0.36 3.09 23.39
C PHE A 82 -1.88 2.94 23.49
N SER A 83 -2.52 2.74 22.35
CA SER A 83 -3.97 2.55 22.25
C SER A 83 -4.49 1.47 23.22
N ALA A 84 -5.59 1.74 23.93
CA ALA A 84 -6.30 0.76 24.73
C ALA A 84 -6.87 -0.44 23.91
N HIS A 85 -6.90 -0.33 22.59
CA HIS A 85 -7.29 -1.40 21.66
C HIS A 85 -6.12 -2.35 21.32
N GLY A 86 -4.99 -2.20 21.98
CA GLY A 86 -3.84 -3.10 21.90
C GLY A 86 -3.49 -3.76 23.24
N MET A 87 -2.37 -4.46 23.24
CA MET A 87 -1.66 -4.98 24.40
C MET A 87 -0.20 -4.53 24.35
N VAL A 88 0.39 -4.24 25.48
CA VAL A 88 1.81 -3.98 25.65
C VAL A 88 2.43 -5.23 26.23
N LEU A 89 3.23 -5.93 25.44
CA LEU A 89 3.81 -7.22 25.81
C LEU A 89 5.31 -7.09 26.07
N ARG A 90 5.78 -7.71 27.15
CA ARG A 90 7.20 -7.79 27.51
C ARG A 90 7.63 -9.25 27.60
N PRO A 91 8.85 -9.60 27.17
CA PRO A 91 9.33 -10.97 27.26
C PRO A 91 9.60 -11.39 28.71
N ASN A 92 9.34 -12.66 29.02
CA ASN A 92 9.94 -13.30 30.16
C ASN A 92 11.32 -13.85 29.72
N GLU A 93 12.38 -13.10 29.96
CA GLU A 93 13.73 -13.41 29.46
C GLU A 93 14.32 -14.73 30.01
N LYS A 94 13.66 -15.38 30.99
CA LYS A 94 14.03 -16.74 31.44
C LYS A 94 13.60 -17.82 30.42
N ILE A 95 12.63 -17.52 29.53
CA ILE A 95 12.03 -18.47 28.60
C ILE A 95 12.20 -18.01 27.14
N VAL A 96 12.10 -16.73 26.89
CA VAL A 96 12.20 -16.18 25.54
C VAL A 96 13.24 -15.06 25.48
N ASP A 97 14.13 -15.15 24.50
CA ASP A 97 15.12 -14.11 24.23
C ASP A 97 14.43 -12.82 23.78
N LYS A 98 14.90 -11.67 24.31
CA LYS A 98 14.28 -10.36 24.06
C LYS A 98 14.26 -9.96 22.59
N ASP A 99 15.29 -10.33 21.82
CA ASP A 99 15.39 -9.99 20.40
C ASP A 99 14.60 -10.99 19.54
N PHE A 100 14.39 -12.21 20.02
CA PHE A 100 13.54 -13.20 19.39
C PHE A 100 12.04 -12.95 19.63
N PHE A 101 11.69 -12.38 20.77
CA PHE A 101 10.31 -12.20 21.22
C PHE A 101 9.44 -11.41 20.21
N PRO A 102 9.85 -10.23 19.66
CA PRO A 102 9.06 -9.52 18.65
C PRO A 102 8.83 -10.35 17.38
N LEU A 103 9.85 -11.12 16.96
CA LEU A 103 9.78 -11.99 15.79
C LEU A 103 8.80 -13.15 16.00
N PHE A 104 8.78 -13.73 17.20
CA PHE A 104 7.80 -14.75 17.60
C PHE A 104 6.38 -14.17 17.59
N ILE A 105 6.13 -13.01 18.22
CA ILE A 105 4.80 -12.37 18.27
C ILE A 105 4.29 -11.94 16.89
N SER A 106 5.18 -11.59 15.97
CA SER A 106 4.82 -11.23 14.59
C SER A 106 4.69 -12.42 13.64
N SER A 107 5.06 -13.63 14.09
CA SER A 107 5.02 -14.83 13.26
C SER A 107 3.59 -15.31 12.98
N ASP A 108 3.38 -15.95 11.82
CA ASP A 108 2.11 -16.61 11.50
C ASP A 108 1.79 -17.71 12.53
N TYR A 109 2.81 -18.38 13.10
CA TYR A 109 2.65 -19.37 14.18
C TYR A 109 1.91 -18.81 15.40
N PHE A 110 2.31 -17.63 15.88
CA PHE A 110 1.62 -16.96 16.99
C PHE A 110 0.32 -16.30 16.55
N LEU A 111 0.34 -15.54 15.45
CA LEU A 111 -0.79 -14.71 15.04
C LEU A 111 -2.00 -15.55 14.63
N ASP A 112 -1.82 -16.65 13.92
CA ASP A 112 -2.93 -17.51 13.50
C ASP A 112 -3.57 -18.23 14.70
N ALA A 113 -2.78 -18.63 15.71
CA ALA A 113 -3.30 -19.16 16.96
C ALA A 113 -4.09 -18.08 17.74
N ALA A 114 -3.58 -16.85 17.82
CA ALA A 114 -4.22 -15.74 18.50
C ALA A 114 -5.51 -15.30 17.77
N ILE A 115 -5.54 -15.29 16.43
CA ILE A 115 -6.72 -14.95 15.64
C ILE A 115 -7.84 -15.98 15.85
N LYS A 116 -7.53 -17.27 15.94
CA LYS A 116 -8.51 -18.34 16.15
C LYS A 116 -9.35 -18.17 17.44
N ILE A 117 -8.77 -17.54 18.47
CA ILE A 117 -9.46 -17.28 19.76
C ILE A 117 -10.13 -15.90 19.80
N SER A 118 -10.06 -15.11 18.74
CA SER A 118 -10.65 -13.78 18.70
C SER A 118 -12.20 -13.85 18.69
N VAL A 119 -12.84 -12.92 19.38
CA VAL A 119 -14.30 -12.88 19.56
C VAL A 119 -14.87 -11.62 18.92
N GLY A 120 -15.98 -11.77 18.21
CA GLY A 120 -16.71 -10.69 17.54
C GLY A 120 -16.71 -10.79 16.02
N SER A 121 -17.80 -10.43 15.34
CA SER A 121 -17.96 -10.56 13.88
C SER A 121 -17.35 -9.39 13.10
N LEU A 122 -17.71 -8.14 13.46
CA LEU A 122 -17.29 -6.94 12.74
C LEU A 122 -15.90 -6.42 13.14
N SER A 123 -15.51 -6.65 14.39
CA SER A 123 -14.23 -6.19 14.94
C SER A 123 -13.69 -7.25 15.92
N PRO A 124 -13.28 -8.42 15.42
CA PRO A 124 -12.80 -9.49 16.27
C PRO A 124 -11.66 -9.01 17.15
N THR A 125 -11.77 -9.33 18.45
CA THR A 125 -10.85 -8.86 19.48
C THR A 125 -10.28 -10.03 20.26
N ILE A 126 -8.99 -10.02 20.50
CA ILE A 126 -8.27 -11.00 21.32
C ILE A 126 -8.28 -10.51 22.77
N ASN A 127 -8.69 -11.36 23.70
CA ASN A 127 -8.64 -11.08 25.13
C ASN A 127 -7.43 -11.73 25.76
N TRP A 128 -6.77 -11.02 26.68
CA TRP A 128 -5.62 -11.58 27.41
C TRP A 128 -5.98 -12.86 28.17
N ARG A 129 -7.18 -12.94 28.76
CA ARG A 129 -7.67 -14.12 29.46
C ARG A 129 -7.57 -15.39 28.62
N ASP A 130 -7.91 -15.28 27.32
CA ASP A 130 -7.94 -16.43 26.42
C ASP A 130 -6.56 -16.64 25.78
N LEU A 131 -5.85 -15.55 25.47
CA LEU A 131 -4.51 -15.57 24.87
C LEU A 131 -3.47 -16.21 25.81
N ARG A 132 -3.50 -15.90 27.10
CA ARG A 132 -2.53 -16.40 28.08
C ARG A 132 -2.54 -17.93 28.24
N GLU A 133 -3.67 -18.59 27.93
CA GLU A 133 -3.83 -20.03 28.03
C GLU A 133 -3.29 -20.79 26.80
N LEU A 134 -3.04 -20.08 25.69
CA LEU A 134 -2.44 -20.71 24.51
C LEU A 134 -1.05 -21.25 24.85
N LYS A 135 -0.73 -22.38 24.24
CA LYS A 135 0.55 -23.05 24.41
C LYS A 135 1.36 -22.96 23.13
N PHE A 136 2.64 -22.67 23.29
CA PHE A 136 3.59 -22.55 22.19
C PHE A 136 4.86 -23.35 22.49
N CYS A 137 5.35 -24.05 21.47
CA CYS A 137 6.65 -24.70 21.54
C CYS A 137 7.74 -23.72 21.14
N LEU A 138 8.72 -23.51 22.02
CA LEU A 138 9.87 -22.65 21.73
C LEU A 138 11.17 -23.48 21.78
N PRO A 139 12.16 -23.14 20.93
CA PRO A 139 13.50 -23.70 21.04
C PRO A 139 14.19 -23.15 22.29
N ASP A 140 15.37 -23.71 22.64
CA ASP A 140 16.20 -23.18 23.70
C ASP A 140 16.71 -21.75 23.40
N LEU A 141 17.14 -21.03 24.45
CA LEU A 141 17.56 -19.63 24.34
C LEU A 141 18.75 -19.41 23.37
N GLU A 142 19.65 -20.39 23.24
CA GLU A 142 20.78 -20.29 22.33
C GLU A 142 20.30 -20.34 20.86
N THR A 143 19.40 -21.27 20.57
CA THR A 143 18.73 -21.37 19.24
C THR A 143 17.92 -20.12 18.94
N GLN A 144 17.15 -19.60 19.92
CA GLN A 144 16.38 -18.36 19.75
C GLN A 144 17.29 -17.17 19.38
N ARG A 145 18.44 -16.99 20.04
CA ARG A 145 19.42 -15.94 19.71
C ARG A 145 19.99 -16.07 18.30
N LYS A 146 20.31 -17.31 17.90
CA LYS A 146 20.78 -17.56 16.52
C LYS A 146 19.71 -17.21 15.48
N LEU A 147 18.47 -17.62 15.71
CA LEU A 147 17.32 -17.29 14.87
C LEU A 147 17.08 -15.78 14.82
N ALA A 148 17.07 -15.11 15.99
CA ALA A 148 16.89 -13.67 16.05
C ALA A 148 17.93 -12.93 15.20
N LYS A 149 19.21 -13.28 15.32
CA LYS A 149 20.28 -12.66 14.53
C LYS A 149 20.04 -12.78 13.01
N VAL A 150 19.64 -13.96 12.53
CA VAL A 150 19.39 -14.20 11.11
C VAL A 150 18.12 -13.46 10.65
N LEU A 151 17.03 -13.60 11.40
CA LEU A 151 15.74 -13.01 11.05
C LEU A 151 15.78 -11.46 11.06
N TRP A 152 16.49 -10.86 12.02
CA TRP A 152 16.71 -9.40 12.03
C TRP A 152 17.56 -8.92 10.84
N ALA A 153 18.57 -9.70 10.42
CA ALA A 153 19.35 -9.37 9.23
C ALA A 153 18.48 -9.41 7.95
N ILE A 154 17.60 -10.41 7.84
CA ILE A 154 16.63 -10.49 6.74
C ILE A 154 15.66 -9.30 6.81
N ASN A 155 15.08 -9.01 7.98
CA ASN A 155 14.14 -7.89 8.16
C ASN A 155 14.80 -6.55 7.77
N ALA A 156 16.01 -6.29 8.23
CA ALA A 156 16.77 -5.08 7.86
C ALA A 156 17.03 -4.98 6.35
N THR A 157 17.26 -6.10 5.67
CA THR A 157 17.42 -6.14 4.21
C THR A 157 16.09 -5.86 3.51
N MET A 158 14.98 -6.43 3.99
CA MET A 158 13.64 -6.15 3.47
C MET A 158 13.26 -4.66 3.60
N GLN A 159 13.58 -4.02 4.73
CA GLN A 159 13.34 -2.58 4.91
C GLN A 159 14.17 -1.74 3.92
N LYS A 160 15.44 -2.11 3.68
CA LYS A 160 16.27 -1.44 2.66
C LYS A 160 15.66 -1.57 1.26
N TYR A 161 15.08 -2.71 0.90
CA TYR A 161 14.41 -2.86 -0.40
C TYR A 161 13.16 -1.98 -0.51
N LYS A 162 12.34 -1.88 0.55
CA LYS A 162 11.20 -0.94 0.57
C LYS A 162 11.65 0.51 0.35
N ILE A 163 12.69 0.94 1.05
CA ILE A 163 13.28 2.29 0.90
C ILE A 163 13.80 2.50 -0.53
N LEU A 164 14.51 1.51 -1.09
CA LEU A 164 15.08 1.61 -2.44
C LEU A 164 13.98 1.70 -3.51
N LEU A 165 12.90 0.92 -3.37
CA LEU A 165 11.74 1.00 -4.26
C LEU A 165 11.11 2.41 -4.23
N ALA A 166 10.86 2.97 -3.03
CA ALA A 166 10.32 4.32 -2.88
C ALA A 166 11.26 5.38 -3.49
N LYS A 167 12.56 5.29 -3.22
CA LYS A 167 13.55 6.23 -3.80
C LYS A 167 13.69 6.10 -5.31
N THR A 168 13.47 4.93 -5.86
CA THR A 168 13.47 4.72 -7.32
C THR A 168 12.29 5.46 -7.96
N ASP A 169 11.11 5.43 -7.32
CA ASP A 169 9.95 6.19 -7.80
C ASP A 169 10.16 7.71 -7.68
N GLU A 170 10.74 8.17 -6.57
CA GLU A 170 11.11 9.58 -6.39
C GLU A 170 12.12 10.05 -7.45
N LEU A 171 13.14 9.24 -7.75
CA LEU A 171 14.15 9.54 -8.76
C LEU A 171 13.50 9.76 -10.13
N VAL A 172 12.60 8.88 -10.55
CA VAL A 172 11.96 9.01 -11.86
C VAL A 172 11.08 10.28 -11.92
N LYS A 173 10.38 10.62 -10.85
CA LYS A 173 9.62 11.88 -10.77
C LYS A 173 10.52 13.10 -10.83
N SER A 174 11.63 13.09 -10.09
CA SER A 174 12.61 14.18 -10.11
C SER A 174 13.24 14.35 -11.50
N GLN A 175 13.55 13.24 -12.17
CA GLN A 175 14.07 13.27 -13.54
C GLN A 175 13.07 13.80 -14.55
N PHE A 176 11.75 13.52 -14.35
CA PHE A 176 10.70 14.12 -15.17
C PHE A 176 10.70 15.64 -15.05
N ILE A 177 10.75 16.16 -13.82
CA ILE A 177 10.77 17.61 -13.56
C ILE A 177 12.08 18.25 -14.09
N GLU A 178 13.21 17.57 -13.89
CA GLU A 178 14.51 18.05 -14.38
C GLU A 178 14.56 18.15 -15.91
N LEU A 179 14.01 17.17 -16.64
CA LEU A 179 14.05 17.13 -18.10
C LEU A 179 13.00 18.04 -18.76
N PHE A 180 11.85 18.23 -18.13
CA PHE A 180 10.70 18.89 -18.76
C PHE A 180 10.27 20.17 -18.08
N GLY A 181 10.63 20.37 -16.81
CA GLY A 181 10.11 21.47 -15.99
C GLY A 181 8.66 21.23 -15.56
N LEU A 182 8.14 22.19 -14.80
CA LEU A 182 6.71 22.32 -14.52
C LEU A 182 6.07 23.22 -15.57
N VAL A 183 4.79 23.01 -15.87
CA VAL A 183 4.10 23.77 -16.92
C VAL A 183 4.13 25.28 -16.62
N ASP A 184 3.94 25.68 -15.37
CA ASP A 184 3.95 27.09 -14.99
C ASP A 184 5.34 27.72 -15.07
N GLU A 185 6.40 27.00 -14.71
CA GLU A 185 7.77 27.51 -14.69
C GLU A 185 8.42 27.47 -16.08
N ASN A 186 8.17 26.36 -16.83
CA ASN A 186 8.68 26.12 -18.20
C ASN A 186 10.11 26.63 -18.44
N PRO A 187 11.13 26.14 -17.71
CA PRO A 187 12.49 26.67 -17.75
C PRO A 187 13.18 26.46 -19.11
N TYR A 188 12.63 25.59 -19.95
CA TYR A 188 13.17 25.25 -21.27
C TYR A 188 12.41 25.92 -22.41
N GLU A 189 11.43 26.77 -22.12
CA GLU A 189 10.63 27.50 -23.12
C GLU A 189 9.92 26.57 -24.12
N PHE A 190 9.55 25.35 -23.73
CA PHE A 190 8.80 24.46 -24.60
C PHE A 190 7.42 25.05 -24.93
N PRO A 191 6.89 24.82 -26.16
CA PRO A 191 5.56 25.27 -26.52
C PRO A 191 4.52 24.76 -25.50
N ARG A 192 3.68 25.65 -24.98
CA ARG A 192 2.51 25.31 -24.16
C ARG A 192 1.32 25.16 -25.11
N VAL A 193 0.67 24.00 -25.04
CA VAL A 193 -0.50 23.73 -25.87
C VAL A 193 -1.62 23.16 -25.02
N PRO A 194 -2.91 23.41 -25.33
CA PRO A 194 -4.01 22.68 -24.71
C PRO A 194 -3.82 21.18 -24.91
N ILE A 195 -3.96 20.40 -23.84
CA ILE A 195 -3.72 18.95 -23.91
C ILE A 195 -4.61 18.28 -24.95
N THR A 196 -5.81 18.81 -25.17
CA THR A 196 -6.79 18.30 -26.14
C THR A 196 -6.42 18.53 -27.61
N GLU A 197 -5.40 19.34 -27.89
CA GLU A 197 -4.85 19.50 -29.24
C GLU A 197 -3.87 18.39 -29.64
N VAL A 198 -3.34 17.68 -28.65
CA VAL A 198 -2.30 16.66 -28.83
C VAL A 198 -2.68 15.30 -28.25
N CYS A 199 -3.80 15.23 -27.53
CA CYS A 199 -4.32 14.00 -26.92
C CYS A 199 -5.86 14.04 -26.92
N ASP A 200 -6.48 13.04 -27.52
CA ASP A 200 -7.94 12.84 -27.38
C ASP A 200 -8.24 12.01 -26.13
N PHE A 201 -9.50 12.07 -25.66
CA PHE A 201 -9.96 11.39 -24.46
C PHE A 201 -11.26 10.65 -24.73
N GLN A 202 -11.29 9.36 -24.36
CA GLN A 202 -12.45 8.50 -24.61
C GLN A 202 -12.95 7.90 -23.29
N GLY A 203 -14.19 8.22 -22.92
CA GLY A 203 -14.88 7.57 -21.81
C GLY A 203 -15.19 6.09 -22.11
N GLY A 204 -15.22 5.27 -21.06
CA GLY A 204 -15.56 3.85 -21.19
C GLY A 204 -17.04 3.59 -21.44
N SER A 205 -17.39 2.33 -21.60
CA SER A 205 -18.74 1.85 -21.86
C SER A 205 -19.29 1.04 -20.67
N GLN A 206 -20.61 1.10 -20.47
CA GLN A 206 -21.30 0.41 -19.38
C GLN A 206 -22.42 -0.47 -19.94
N PRO A 207 -22.12 -1.67 -20.46
CA PRO A 207 -23.18 -2.60 -20.82
C PRO A 207 -23.98 -3.04 -19.60
N PRO A 208 -25.25 -3.47 -19.77
CA PRO A 208 -26.09 -3.91 -18.65
C PRO A 208 -25.41 -5.01 -17.83
N LYS A 209 -25.40 -4.89 -16.51
CA LYS A 209 -24.74 -5.83 -15.60
C LYS A 209 -25.25 -7.27 -15.73
N LYS A 210 -26.51 -7.45 -16.11
CA LYS A 210 -27.12 -8.77 -16.37
C LYS A 210 -26.44 -9.55 -17.51
N ASP A 211 -25.76 -8.84 -18.43
CA ASP A 211 -25.10 -9.42 -19.60
C ASP A 211 -23.62 -9.75 -19.33
N TRP A 212 -23.14 -9.52 -18.11
CA TRP A 212 -21.77 -9.81 -17.72
C TRP A 212 -21.65 -11.28 -17.31
N ILE A 213 -20.54 -11.91 -17.68
CA ILE A 213 -20.23 -13.30 -17.32
C ILE A 213 -18.93 -13.37 -16.54
N LYS A 214 -18.80 -14.43 -15.71
CA LYS A 214 -17.62 -14.63 -14.85
C LYS A 214 -16.55 -15.55 -15.49
N LYS A 215 -16.89 -16.23 -16.57
CA LYS A 215 -15.97 -17.14 -17.26
C LYS A 215 -15.66 -16.58 -18.63
N GLU A 216 -14.41 -16.72 -19.04
CA GLU A 216 -14.00 -16.39 -20.41
C GLU A 216 -14.78 -17.19 -21.44
N LYS A 217 -15.16 -16.55 -22.53
CA LYS A 217 -15.93 -17.13 -23.60
C LYS A 217 -15.61 -16.42 -24.92
N ASP A 218 -15.61 -17.19 -26.01
CA ASP A 218 -15.43 -16.64 -27.37
C ASP A 218 -16.44 -15.52 -27.66
N GLY A 219 -15.95 -14.42 -28.24
CA GLY A 219 -16.75 -13.23 -28.52
C GLY A 219 -16.97 -12.32 -27.30
N TYR A 220 -16.31 -12.61 -26.17
CA TYR A 220 -16.31 -11.78 -24.95
C TYR A 220 -14.91 -11.24 -24.68
N ILE A 221 -14.84 -10.09 -24.00
CA ILE A 221 -13.63 -9.43 -23.58
C ILE A 221 -13.70 -9.09 -22.09
N ARG A 222 -12.57 -9.15 -21.38
CA ARG A 222 -12.50 -8.78 -19.97
C ARG A 222 -12.97 -7.34 -19.78
N MET A 223 -13.84 -7.11 -18.79
CA MET A 223 -14.33 -5.77 -18.41
C MET A 223 -13.50 -5.23 -17.26
N LEU A 224 -12.68 -4.24 -17.55
CA LEU A 224 -11.81 -3.58 -16.59
C LEU A 224 -12.57 -2.54 -15.79
N GLN A 225 -12.37 -2.59 -14.47
CA GLN A 225 -12.86 -1.64 -13.50
C GLN A 225 -11.66 -1.14 -12.68
N ILE A 226 -11.82 -0.04 -11.95
CA ILE A 226 -10.74 0.53 -11.11
C ILE A 226 -10.11 -0.51 -10.19
N ARG A 227 -10.92 -1.41 -9.61
CA ARG A 227 -10.45 -2.48 -8.71
C ARG A 227 -9.46 -3.44 -9.37
N ASP A 228 -9.60 -3.69 -10.67
CA ASP A 228 -8.70 -4.61 -11.41
C ASP A 228 -7.25 -4.10 -11.45
N PHE A 229 -7.06 -2.78 -11.34
CA PHE A 229 -5.75 -2.13 -11.30
C PHE A 229 -5.20 -1.89 -9.89
N THR A 230 -6.08 -1.88 -8.87
CA THR A 230 -5.73 -1.42 -7.52
C THR A 230 -5.78 -2.52 -6.46
N GLN A 231 -6.32 -3.68 -6.77
CA GLN A 231 -6.45 -4.82 -5.86
C GLN A 231 -5.63 -6.00 -6.36
N SER A 232 -4.96 -6.68 -5.44
CA SER A 232 -4.16 -7.88 -5.75
C SER A 232 -5.01 -9.14 -5.99
N GLU A 233 -6.25 -9.16 -5.49
CA GLU A 233 -7.16 -10.30 -5.64
C GLU A 233 -7.80 -10.31 -7.04
N LYS A 234 -7.53 -11.37 -7.80
CA LYS A 234 -8.04 -11.57 -9.17
C LYS A 234 -9.36 -12.36 -9.21
N ASP A 235 -10.03 -12.55 -8.08
CA ASP A 235 -11.17 -13.48 -7.96
C ASP A 235 -12.48 -12.99 -8.59
N ASN A 236 -12.54 -11.73 -9.01
CA ASN A 236 -13.75 -11.10 -9.56
C ASN A 236 -13.58 -10.60 -11.00
N ILE A 237 -12.90 -11.38 -11.84
CA ILE A 237 -12.79 -11.06 -13.28
C ILE A 237 -14.14 -11.27 -13.94
N GLU A 238 -14.58 -10.27 -14.69
CA GLU A 238 -15.86 -10.27 -15.40
C GLU A 238 -15.62 -9.93 -16.88
N TYR A 239 -16.46 -10.49 -17.75
CA TYR A 239 -16.36 -10.35 -19.19
C TYR A 239 -17.66 -9.83 -19.77
N VAL A 240 -17.56 -9.08 -20.85
CA VAL A 240 -18.69 -8.52 -21.60
C VAL A 240 -18.61 -8.91 -23.06
N LYS A 241 -19.76 -9.01 -23.73
CA LYS A 241 -19.82 -9.34 -25.16
C LYS A 241 -19.18 -8.22 -25.97
N ILE A 242 -18.33 -8.58 -26.94
CA ILE A 242 -17.72 -7.63 -27.86
C ILE A 242 -18.81 -7.11 -28.81
N THR A 243 -18.97 -5.78 -28.87
CA THR A 243 -19.87 -5.09 -29.77
C THR A 243 -19.20 -3.80 -30.26
N ASN A 244 -19.73 -3.17 -31.28
CA ASN A 244 -19.20 -1.91 -31.83
C ASN A 244 -19.24 -0.74 -30.82
N SER A 245 -20.09 -0.83 -29.77
CA SER A 245 -20.20 0.19 -28.72
C SER A 245 -19.21 0.03 -27.59
N ILE A 246 -18.59 -1.15 -27.45
CA ILE A 246 -17.63 -1.44 -26.40
C ILE A 246 -16.31 -0.70 -26.68
N LYS A 247 -15.85 0.06 -25.69
CA LYS A 247 -14.56 0.77 -25.72
C LYS A 247 -13.48 -0.12 -25.11
N THR A 248 -12.35 -0.24 -25.81
CA THR A 248 -11.25 -1.13 -25.39
C THR A 248 -9.94 -0.38 -25.22
N CYS A 249 -9.06 -0.93 -24.41
CA CYS A 249 -7.69 -0.49 -24.23
C CYS A 249 -6.71 -1.64 -24.38
N LYS A 250 -5.47 -1.28 -24.63
CA LYS A 250 -4.28 -2.16 -24.61
C LYS A 250 -3.46 -1.90 -23.34
N GLU A 251 -2.50 -2.78 -23.05
CA GLU A 251 -1.64 -2.66 -21.87
C GLU A 251 -0.82 -1.37 -21.84
N GLU A 252 -0.37 -0.91 -23.00
CA GLU A 252 0.39 0.32 -23.17
C GLU A 252 -0.43 1.61 -23.07
N ASP A 253 -1.78 1.53 -23.10
CA ASP A 253 -2.63 2.71 -23.01
C ASP A 253 -2.63 3.30 -21.60
N VAL A 254 -2.65 4.62 -21.51
CA VAL A 254 -2.76 5.35 -20.24
C VAL A 254 -4.23 5.68 -20.00
N LEU A 255 -4.73 5.19 -18.89
CA LEU A 255 -6.11 5.35 -18.45
C LEU A 255 -6.17 6.22 -17.19
N ILE A 256 -7.28 6.94 -17.01
CA ILE A 256 -7.48 7.85 -15.86
C ILE A 256 -8.81 7.51 -15.20
N GLY A 257 -8.79 7.31 -13.89
CA GLY A 257 -10.00 7.21 -13.08
C GLY A 257 -10.71 8.57 -13.00
N ARG A 258 -12.03 8.61 -13.26
CA ARG A 258 -12.75 9.87 -13.43
C ARG A 258 -13.87 10.14 -12.42
N TYR A 259 -14.25 9.17 -11.58
CA TYR A 259 -15.35 9.32 -10.62
C TYR A 259 -14.99 8.92 -9.21
N GLY A 260 -15.56 9.63 -8.20
CA GLY A 260 -15.47 9.32 -6.77
C GLY A 260 -14.03 9.23 -6.27
N ALA A 261 -13.75 8.27 -5.40
CA ALA A 261 -12.41 8.05 -4.80
C ALA A 261 -11.32 7.63 -5.82
N SER A 262 -11.67 7.43 -7.09
CA SER A 262 -10.72 7.08 -8.14
C SER A 262 -10.32 8.25 -9.04
N VAL A 263 -10.87 9.44 -8.82
CA VAL A 263 -10.51 10.64 -9.59
C VAL A 263 -9.00 10.86 -9.58
N GLY A 264 -8.43 11.04 -10.77
CA GLY A 264 -7.00 11.26 -10.96
C GLY A 264 -6.13 10.00 -10.91
N LYS A 265 -6.64 8.82 -10.53
CA LYS A 265 -5.82 7.58 -10.55
C LYS A 265 -5.38 7.25 -11.97
N ILE A 266 -4.08 7.10 -12.16
CA ILE A 266 -3.50 6.72 -13.45
C ILE A 266 -3.32 5.20 -13.48
N LEU A 267 -3.85 4.58 -14.54
CA LEU A 267 -3.98 3.14 -14.67
C LEU A 267 -3.35 2.67 -15.99
N THR A 268 -2.53 1.63 -15.93
CA THR A 268 -1.82 1.04 -17.10
C THR A 268 -1.62 -0.45 -16.89
N GLY A 269 -1.18 -1.18 -17.92
CA GLY A 269 -0.72 -2.56 -17.81
C GLY A 269 -1.81 -3.63 -17.92
N LEU A 270 -3.04 -3.26 -18.30
CA LEU A 270 -4.11 -4.22 -18.56
C LEU A 270 -4.77 -3.94 -19.90
N SER A 271 -5.14 -5.01 -20.61
CA SER A 271 -5.93 -4.95 -21.84
C SER A 271 -7.35 -5.47 -21.63
N GLY A 272 -8.33 -4.83 -22.27
CA GLY A 272 -9.73 -5.22 -22.15
C GLY A 272 -10.71 -4.10 -22.52
N ALA A 273 -11.99 -4.36 -22.31
CA ALA A 273 -12.99 -3.31 -22.27
C ALA A 273 -12.87 -2.54 -20.94
N TYR A 274 -13.22 -1.27 -20.91
CA TYR A 274 -13.19 -0.48 -19.68
C TYR A 274 -14.50 0.25 -19.43
N ASN A 275 -14.86 0.36 -18.14
CA ASN A 275 -16.14 0.90 -17.73
C ASN A 275 -16.16 2.44 -17.72
N VAL A 276 -17.34 3.03 -17.54
CA VAL A 276 -17.56 4.50 -17.55
C VAL A 276 -16.78 5.26 -16.48
N ALA A 277 -16.30 4.59 -15.43
CA ALA A 277 -15.47 5.22 -14.40
C ALA A 277 -14.01 5.45 -14.86
N ILE A 278 -13.66 4.98 -16.05
CA ILE A 278 -12.33 5.08 -16.65
C ILE A 278 -12.41 5.91 -17.94
N MET A 279 -11.41 6.75 -18.15
CA MET A 279 -11.19 7.52 -19.36
C MET A 279 -9.84 7.10 -19.94
N LYS A 280 -9.82 6.77 -21.25
CA LYS A 280 -8.60 6.49 -22.00
C LYS A 280 -8.06 7.75 -22.64
N SER A 281 -6.74 8.02 -22.47
CA SER A 281 -6.03 9.02 -23.25
C SER A 281 -5.57 8.42 -24.58
N ILE A 282 -5.71 9.18 -25.65
CA ILE A 282 -5.36 8.81 -27.02
C ILE A 282 -4.40 9.88 -27.57
N PRO A 283 -3.10 9.79 -27.26
CA PRO A 283 -2.12 10.79 -27.69
C PRO A 283 -1.83 10.71 -29.20
N ASP A 284 -1.57 11.86 -29.79
CA ASP A 284 -0.87 11.94 -31.08
C ASP A 284 0.57 11.50 -30.89
N LEU A 285 0.87 10.26 -31.25
CA LEU A 285 2.18 9.64 -31.03
C LEU A 285 3.32 10.28 -31.84
N SER A 286 3.02 11.15 -32.80
CA SER A 286 4.02 11.96 -33.47
C SER A 286 4.54 13.12 -32.62
N LYS A 287 3.78 13.51 -31.58
CA LYS A 287 4.04 14.63 -30.69
C LYS A 287 4.22 14.24 -29.24
N LEU A 288 3.46 13.25 -28.78
CA LEU A 288 3.44 12.81 -27.38
C LEU A 288 3.75 11.33 -27.23
N ASN A 289 4.75 11.05 -26.43
CA ASN A 289 5.06 9.70 -25.94
C ASN A 289 4.10 9.31 -24.79
N ARG A 290 3.65 8.05 -24.73
CA ARG A 290 2.75 7.56 -23.69
C ARG A 290 3.34 7.66 -22.28
N THR A 291 4.64 7.38 -22.14
CA THR A 291 5.34 7.47 -20.85
C THR A 291 5.44 8.91 -20.37
N TYR A 292 5.78 9.86 -21.25
CA TYR A 292 5.76 11.29 -20.94
C TYR A 292 4.36 11.73 -20.47
N LEU A 293 3.32 11.36 -21.20
CA LEU A 293 1.93 11.68 -20.87
C LEU A 293 1.51 11.06 -19.52
N ARG A 294 1.91 9.81 -19.24
CA ARG A 294 1.67 9.15 -17.95
C ARG A 294 2.24 9.96 -16.80
N TYR A 295 3.49 10.43 -16.90
CA TYR A 295 4.15 11.20 -15.83
C TYR A 295 3.60 12.62 -15.73
N TYR A 296 3.17 13.22 -16.82
CA TYR A 296 2.42 14.47 -16.78
C TYR A 296 1.11 14.29 -15.99
N PHE A 297 0.36 13.22 -16.20
CA PHE A 297 -0.85 12.94 -15.41
C PHE A 297 -0.56 12.61 -13.94
N LEU A 298 0.63 12.17 -13.60
CA LEU A 298 1.07 11.94 -12.22
C LEU A 298 1.60 13.22 -11.54
N SER A 299 1.74 14.34 -12.26
CA SER A 299 2.20 15.62 -11.70
C SER A 299 1.18 16.20 -10.73
N ASP A 300 1.68 16.93 -9.73
CA ASP A 300 0.82 17.60 -8.73
C ASP A 300 -0.13 18.61 -9.40
N GLU A 301 0.30 19.25 -10.48
CA GLU A 301 -0.50 20.19 -11.26
C GLU A 301 -1.73 19.50 -11.85
N PHE A 302 -1.55 18.41 -12.59
CA PHE A 302 -2.68 17.67 -13.17
C PHE A 302 -3.58 17.09 -12.07
N GLN A 303 -2.99 16.47 -11.06
CA GLN A 303 -3.74 15.88 -9.94
C GLN A 303 -4.53 16.95 -9.17
N GLY A 304 -3.91 18.07 -8.83
CA GLY A 304 -4.57 19.20 -8.16
C GLY A 304 -5.74 19.73 -8.99
N TYR A 305 -5.57 19.89 -10.30
CA TYR A 305 -6.63 20.36 -11.19
C TYR A 305 -7.84 19.40 -11.21
N VAL A 306 -7.65 18.11 -11.52
CA VAL A 306 -8.78 17.17 -11.63
C VAL A 306 -9.49 16.95 -10.30
N LEU A 307 -8.77 17.00 -9.19
CA LEU A 307 -9.34 16.93 -7.84
C LEU A 307 -10.16 18.19 -7.52
N SER A 308 -9.69 19.38 -7.88
CA SER A 308 -10.42 20.64 -7.66
C SER A 308 -11.70 20.69 -8.47
N VAL A 309 -11.65 20.29 -9.75
CA VAL A 309 -12.84 20.18 -10.61
C VAL A 309 -13.84 19.17 -10.05
N SER A 310 -13.35 18.03 -9.59
CA SER A 310 -14.20 17.00 -8.98
C SER A 310 -14.88 17.49 -7.71
N ALA A 311 -14.16 18.20 -6.84
CA ALA A 311 -14.68 18.74 -5.58
C ALA A 311 -15.75 19.83 -5.81
N SER A 312 -15.69 20.56 -6.92
CA SER A 312 -16.67 21.60 -7.25
C SER A 312 -18.05 21.06 -7.67
N ARG A 313 -18.18 19.74 -7.92
CA ARG A 313 -19.41 19.09 -8.40
C ARG A 313 -20.19 18.45 -7.27
N ALA A 314 -21.31 19.05 -6.88
CA ALA A 314 -22.10 18.63 -5.73
C ALA A 314 -22.82 17.27 -5.89
N ALA A 315 -23.22 16.89 -7.12
CA ALA A 315 -24.07 15.72 -7.35
C ALA A 315 -23.30 14.44 -7.71
N GLN A 316 -22.19 14.55 -8.43
CA GLN A 316 -21.33 13.41 -8.77
C GLN A 316 -19.89 13.89 -8.91
N ALA A 317 -19.08 13.59 -7.88
CA ALA A 317 -17.66 13.91 -7.91
C ALA A 317 -16.98 13.25 -9.12
N GLY A 318 -16.33 14.05 -9.97
CA GLY A 318 -15.67 13.56 -11.18
C GLY A 318 -15.33 14.68 -12.15
N PHE A 319 -14.68 14.33 -13.27
CA PHE A 319 -14.36 15.26 -14.36
C PHE A 319 -14.73 14.66 -15.72
N SER A 320 -14.88 15.52 -16.72
CA SER A 320 -15.23 15.17 -18.09
C SER A 320 -14.09 15.51 -19.06
N LYS A 321 -14.24 15.13 -20.33
CA LYS A 321 -13.30 15.53 -21.40
C LYS A 321 -13.23 17.05 -21.55
N GLU A 322 -14.36 17.74 -21.44
CA GLU A 322 -14.48 19.19 -21.59
C GLU A 322 -13.68 19.94 -20.50
N ASP A 323 -13.57 19.39 -19.32
CA ASP A 323 -12.76 19.99 -18.24
C ASP A 323 -11.28 20.01 -18.63
N LEU A 324 -10.81 19.00 -19.36
CA LEU A 324 -9.41 18.89 -19.76
C LEU A 324 -9.00 19.92 -20.83
N ASN A 325 -9.95 20.59 -21.51
CA ASN A 325 -9.65 21.65 -22.47
C ASN A 325 -8.87 22.83 -21.88
N ARG A 326 -8.93 23.01 -20.56
CA ARG A 326 -8.22 24.08 -19.85
C ARG A 326 -6.80 23.69 -19.42
N MET A 327 -6.49 22.41 -19.50
CA MET A 327 -5.17 21.93 -19.11
C MET A 327 -4.16 22.19 -20.23
N GLN A 328 -3.01 22.74 -19.82
CA GLN A 328 -1.87 22.96 -20.73
C GLN A 328 -0.85 21.88 -20.52
N ILE A 329 -0.17 21.46 -21.58
CA ILE A 329 0.97 20.53 -21.52
C ILE A 329 2.16 21.15 -22.25
N LEU A 330 3.35 20.93 -21.74
CA LEU A 330 4.59 21.33 -22.42
C LEU A 330 4.88 20.32 -23.55
N LEU A 331 5.02 20.83 -24.77
CA LEU A 331 5.33 20.01 -25.93
C LEU A 331 6.86 19.92 -26.10
N ALA A 332 7.51 19.13 -25.25
CA ALA A 332 8.94 18.87 -25.34
C ALA A 332 9.27 18.06 -26.61
N PRO A 333 10.50 18.18 -27.16
CA PRO A 333 10.91 17.38 -28.32
C PRO A 333 10.71 15.88 -28.10
N ILE A 334 10.17 15.20 -29.11
CA ILE A 334 9.82 13.76 -28.99
C ILE A 334 11.01 12.88 -28.63
N GLU A 335 12.21 13.25 -29.07
CA GLU A 335 13.43 12.50 -28.75
C GLU A 335 13.81 12.62 -27.26
N LEU A 336 13.55 13.78 -26.63
CA LEU A 336 13.73 13.95 -25.18
C LEU A 336 12.70 13.11 -24.40
N GLN A 337 11.45 13.07 -24.87
CA GLN A 337 10.40 12.21 -24.29
C GLN A 337 10.79 10.72 -24.39
N LYS A 338 11.36 10.27 -25.51
CA LYS A 338 11.88 8.90 -25.67
C LYS A 338 13.09 8.62 -24.79
N GLN A 339 13.94 9.61 -24.54
CA GLN A 339 15.06 9.47 -23.58
C GLN A 339 14.54 9.21 -22.18
N PHE A 340 13.54 9.96 -21.75
CA PHE A 340 12.87 9.73 -20.47
C PHE A 340 12.19 8.35 -20.41
N GLU A 341 11.51 7.91 -21.49
CA GLU A 341 10.94 6.57 -21.56
C GLU A 341 11.97 5.48 -21.34
N ARG A 342 13.16 5.57 -21.94
CA ARG A 342 14.25 4.59 -21.71
C ARG A 342 14.67 4.53 -20.24
N LEU A 343 14.74 5.68 -19.56
CA LEU A 343 15.02 5.75 -18.13
C LEU A 343 13.93 5.07 -17.31
N VAL A 344 12.66 5.33 -17.61
CA VAL A 344 11.51 4.69 -16.94
C VAL A 344 11.53 3.18 -17.13
N VAL A 345 11.75 2.68 -18.35
CA VAL A 345 11.82 1.23 -18.64
C VAL A 345 12.95 0.58 -17.83
N GLN A 346 14.12 1.22 -17.73
CA GLN A 346 15.22 0.71 -16.92
C GLN A 346 14.88 0.71 -15.42
N SER A 347 14.23 1.76 -14.93
CA SER A 347 13.74 1.86 -13.56
C SER A 347 12.73 0.77 -13.24
N ASP A 348 11.73 0.56 -14.11
CA ASP A 348 10.70 -0.46 -13.93
C ASP A 348 11.29 -1.88 -13.91
N LYS A 349 12.29 -2.17 -14.75
CA LYS A 349 13.05 -3.42 -14.69
C LYS A 349 13.76 -3.59 -13.36
N SER A 350 14.43 -2.55 -12.86
CA SER A 350 15.10 -2.58 -11.55
C SER A 350 14.09 -2.81 -10.41
N LYS A 351 12.95 -2.14 -10.45
CA LYS A 351 11.87 -2.35 -9.46
C LYS A 351 11.31 -3.77 -9.49
N PHE A 352 11.17 -4.36 -10.68
CA PHE A 352 10.73 -5.74 -10.82
C PHE A 352 11.69 -6.72 -10.11
N GLU A 353 13.00 -6.58 -10.33
CA GLU A 353 14.01 -7.43 -9.68
C GLU A 353 14.06 -7.20 -8.16
N LEU A 354 13.91 -5.96 -7.70
CA LEU A 354 13.85 -5.63 -6.28
C LEU A 354 12.62 -6.24 -5.60
N ASN A 355 11.44 -6.17 -6.23
CA ASN A 355 10.23 -6.79 -5.70
C ASN A 355 10.38 -8.31 -5.65
N ARG A 356 10.93 -8.94 -6.69
CA ARG A 356 11.20 -10.38 -6.70
C ARG A 356 12.12 -10.80 -5.55
N ALA A 357 13.22 -10.07 -5.35
CA ALA A 357 14.14 -10.35 -4.24
C ALA A 357 13.49 -10.12 -2.87
N PHE A 358 12.62 -9.13 -2.73
CA PHE A 358 11.81 -8.90 -1.52
C PHE A 358 10.87 -10.06 -1.24
N ASP A 359 10.18 -10.58 -2.26
CA ASP A 359 9.27 -11.71 -2.12
C ASP A 359 10.02 -13.00 -1.75
N GLU A 360 11.18 -13.25 -2.35
CA GLU A 360 12.06 -14.38 -2.03
C GLU A 360 12.56 -14.29 -0.56
N LEU A 361 12.95 -13.11 -0.09
CA LEU A 361 13.35 -12.90 1.30
C LEU A 361 12.16 -13.09 2.26
N THR A 362 10.98 -12.63 1.90
CA THR A 362 9.76 -12.81 2.69
C THR A 362 9.41 -14.30 2.82
N ALA A 363 9.50 -15.05 1.73
CA ALA A 363 9.29 -16.49 1.74
C ALA A 363 10.32 -17.22 2.60
N THR A 364 11.60 -16.84 2.49
CA THR A 364 12.70 -17.39 3.30
C THR A 364 12.49 -17.10 4.78
N TYR A 365 12.13 -15.87 5.13
CA TYR A 365 11.82 -15.48 6.52
C TYR A 365 10.71 -16.37 7.11
N LYS A 366 9.60 -16.52 6.38
CA LYS A 366 8.47 -17.36 6.82
C LYS A 366 8.85 -18.83 6.95
N GLN A 367 9.66 -19.34 6.03
CA GLN A 367 10.12 -20.74 6.05
C GLN A 367 11.01 -20.99 7.27
N ILE A 368 11.97 -20.11 7.57
CA ILE A 368 12.83 -20.23 8.77
C ILE A 368 11.96 -20.25 10.04
N ILE A 369 10.97 -19.37 10.14
CA ILE A 369 10.03 -19.37 11.28
C ILE A 369 9.30 -20.71 11.37
N LYS A 370 8.74 -21.18 10.27
CA LYS A 370 7.97 -22.42 10.22
C LYS A 370 8.81 -23.64 10.58
N ASP A 371 10.02 -23.75 10.07
CA ASP A 371 10.90 -24.90 10.33
C ASP A 371 11.38 -24.98 11.80
N ASN A 372 11.35 -23.84 12.52
CA ASN A 372 11.86 -23.73 13.88
C ASN A 372 10.79 -23.52 14.95
N LEU A 373 9.55 -23.22 14.58
CA LEU A 373 8.43 -23.04 15.53
C LEU A 373 7.24 -23.97 15.27
N GLY A 374 7.11 -24.52 14.06
CA GLY A 374 6.03 -25.44 13.67
C GLY A 374 5.03 -24.83 12.72
#